data_2387a860c9a42719a8fb17c64676e433
#
_entry.id   2387a860c9a42719a8fb17c64676e433
#
_cell.length_a   1.000
_cell.length_b   1.000
_cell.length_c   1.000
_cell.angle_alpha   90.00
_cell.angle_beta   90.00
_cell.angle_gamma   90.00
#
_symmetry.space_group_name_H-M   'P 1'
#
loop_
_entity.id
_entity.type
_entity.pdbx_description
1 polymer ?
#
loop_
_entity_poly.entity_id
_entity_poly.type
_entity_poly.pdbx_seq_one_letter_code
_entity_poly.pdbx_strand_id
1 'polypeptide(L)'
;MKIAVLTDSSAALTPTETAALHVATLHLPITLGNAEYRESLDASDETIIRRAKLSSDILSLGQNSLQEIGEIVHKLSEQGYEACVAIHISSGISGLGGNLVTYSNMRECPIPLYVFDSRATGISQKHQVLLACALAKAGFSPEDILSKLAVFRKSQQTYLFVNDVHTLLKTG
;
A
#
# COMPACT_ATOMS: atom_id res chain seq x y z
N MET A 1 16.93 11.91 -11.99
CA MET A 1 15.46 11.72 -11.85
C MET A 1 15.14 11.50 -10.39
N LYS A 2 14.24 12.31 -9.83
CA LYS A 2 13.78 12.18 -8.43
C LYS A 2 12.56 11.25 -8.40
N ILE A 3 12.71 10.08 -7.82
CA ILE A 3 11.68 9.03 -7.79
C ILE A 3 11.03 8.99 -6.42
N ALA A 4 9.69 9.06 -6.37
CA ALA A 4 8.90 8.81 -5.17
C ALA A 4 8.65 7.31 -4.98
N VAL A 5 8.52 6.89 -3.73
CA VAL A 5 7.98 5.57 -3.39
C VAL A 5 6.63 5.75 -2.72
N LEU A 6 5.62 5.10 -3.25
CA LEU A 6 4.26 5.05 -2.74
C LEU A 6 3.95 3.62 -2.27
N THR A 7 3.28 3.49 -1.15
CA THR A 7 2.74 2.21 -0.69
C THR A 7 1.36 2.41 -0.06
N ASP A 8 0.76 1.35 0.44
CA ASP A 8 -0.44 1.42 1.27
C ASP A 8 -0.14 1.07 2.73
N SER A 9 -1.08 1.34 3.62
CA SER A 9 -0.93 1.17 5.07
C SER A 9 -0.65 -0.27 5.48
N SER A 10 -1.04 -1.26 4.68
CA SER A 10 -0.77 -2.67 4.98
C SER A 10 0.72 -3.04 4.97
N ALA A 11 1.60 -2.16 4.45
CA ALA A 11 3.05 -2.34 4.54
C ALA A 11 3.60 -2.22 5.97
N ALA A 12 2.77 -1.81 6.94
CA ALA A 12 3.12 -1.70 8.35
C ALA A 12 4.40 -0.86 8.62
N LEU A 13 4.57 0.22 7.87
CA LEU A 13 5.60 1.21 8.15
C LEU A 13 5.17 2.05 9.36
N THR A 14 6.09 2.27 10.27
CA THR A 14 5.85 3.22 11.37
C THR A 14 5.86 4.66 10.85
N PRO A 15 5.18 5.61 11.52
CA PRO A 15 5.25 7.03 11.15
C PRO A 15 6.68 7.56 11.07
N THR A 16 7.57 7.10 11.95
CA THR A 16 8.99 7.48 11.94
C THR A 16 9.69 6.97 10.66
N GLU A 17 9.45 5.73 10.26
CA GLU A 17 10.01 5.15 9.03
C GLU A 17 9.48 5.86 7.79
N THR A 18 8.16 6.10 7.73
CA THR A 18 7.51 6.81 6.64
C THR A 18 8.11 8.21 6.44
N ALA A 19 8.28 8.96 7.54
CA ALA A 19 8.87 10.29 7.50
C ALA A 19 10.36 10.25 7.11
N ALA A 20 11.15 9.36 7.70
CA ALA A 20 12.59 9.27 7.44
C ALA A 20 12.92 8.84 6.00
N LEU A 21 12.05 8.03 5.39
CA LEU A 21 12.22 7.51 4.03
C LEU A 21 11.46 8.33 2.98
N HIS A 22 10.67 9.32 3.39
CA HIS A 22 9.79 10.11 2.52
C HIS A 22 8.85 9.24 1.67
N VAL A 23 8.32 8.16 2.27
CA VAL A 23 7.37 7.26 1.60
C VAL A 23 5.98 7.88 1.65
N ALA A 24 5.31 7.97 0.51
CA ALA A 24 3.89 8.31 0.46
C ALA A 24 3.05 7.06 0.82
N THR A 25 1.98 7.26 1.58
CA THR A 25 1.14 6.14 2.05
C THR A 25 -0.33 6.38 1.74
N LEU A 26 -0.94 5.43 1.04
CA LEU A 26 -2.39 5.30 0.90
C LEU A 26 -2.94 4.57 2.12
N HIS A 27 -3.73 5.26 2.94
CA HIS A 27 -4.38 4.64 4.08
C HIS A 27 -5.62 3.89 3.62
N LEU A 28 -5.62 2.56 3.78
CA LEU A 28 -6.71 1.71 3.33
C LEU A 28 -7.99 2.00 4.14
N PRO A 29 -9.16 2.12 3.49
CA PRO A 29 -10.42 2.26 4.19
C PRO A 29 -10.81 0.94 4.84
N ILE A 30 -11.19 1.01 6.11
CA ILE A 30 -11.69 -0.11 6.91
C ILE A 30 -13.12 0.23 7.31
N THR A 31 -14.05 -0.69 7.04
CA THR A 31 -15.44 -0.58 7.48
C THR A 31 -15.73 -1.57 8.59
N LEU A 32 -16.30 -1.10 9.68
CA LEU A 32 -16.79 -1.91 10.80
C LEU A 32 -18.24 -1.52 11.09
N GLY A 33 -19.19 -2.36 10.72
CA GLY A 33 -20.60 -2.02 10.75
C GLY A 33 -20.90 -0.81 9.86
N ASN A 34 -21.39 0.28 10.46
CA ASN A 34 -21.68 1.55 9.77
C ASN A 34 -20.56 2.59 9.90
N ALA A 35 -19.44 2.24 10.53
CA ALA A 35 -18.31 3.15 10.73
C ALA A 35 -17.19 2.85 9.73
N GLU A 36 -16.67 3.91 9.12
CA GLU A 36 -15.51 3.86 8.23
C GLU A 36 -14.30 4.50 8.91
N TYR A 37 -13.14 3.89 8.76
CA TYR A 37 -11.87 4.34 9.29
C TYR A 37 -10.81 4.29 8.20
N ARG A 38 -9.78 5.13 8.31
CA ARG A 38 -8.53 5.01 7.55
C ARG A 38 -7.52 4.26 8.42
N GLU A 39 -7.04 3.11 7.92
CA GLU A 39 -6.07 2.28 8.63
C GLU A 39 -4.85 3.10 9.07
N SER A 40 -4.47 2.96 10.32
CA SER A 40 -3.32 3.65 10.94
C SER A 40 -3.36 5.19 10.92
N LEU A 41 -4.51 5.80 10.59
CA LEU A 41 -4.71 7.25 10.55
C LEU A 41 -5.77 7.71 11.57
N ASP A 42 -7.01 7.20 11.47
CA ASP A 42 -8.15 7.66 12.27
C ASP A 42 -8.22 6.98 13.64
N ALA A 43 -7.71 5.75 13.74
CA ALA A 43 -7.64 4.99 14.96
C ALA A 43 -6.46 4.00 14.93
N SER A 44 -5.94 3.63 16.09
CA SER A 44 -4.94 2.57 16.16
C SER A 44 -5.58 1.22 15.79
N ASP A 45 -4.81 0.36 15.15
CA ASP A 45 -5.24 -0.98 14.76
C ASP A 45 -5.77 -1.78 15.96
N GLU A 46 -5.15 -1.61 17.14
CA GLU A 46 -5.62 -2.21 18.39
C GLU A 46 -7.04 -1.75 18.75
N THR A 47 -7.35 -0.47 18.56
CA THR A 47 -8.68 0.08 18.83
C THR A 47 -9.72 -0.50 17.88
N ILE A 48 -9.41 -0.61 16.59
CA ILE A 48 -10.29 -1.20 15.58
C ILE A 48 -10.53 -2.68 15.86
N ILE A 49 -9.46 -3.44 16.11
CA ILE A 49 -9.54 -4.87 16.45
C ILE A 49 -10.35 -5.10 17.72
N ARG A 50 -10.13 -4.29 18.76
CA ARG A 50 -10.90 -4.38 20.01
C ARG A 50 -12.39 -4.13 19.79
N ARG A 51 -12.75 -3.13 18.98
CA ARG A 51 -14.16 -2.86 18.63
C ARG A 51 -14.75 -4.02 17.82
N ALA A 52 -14.04 -4.54 16.82
CA ALA A 52 -14.48 -5.68 16.04
C ALA A 52 -14.73 -6.94 16.90
N LYS A 53 -13.91 -7.18 17.92
CA LYS A 53 -14.10 -8.31 18.86
C LYS A 53 -15.30 -8.13 19.80
N LEU A 54 -15.70 -6.89 20.08
CA LEU A 54 -16.82 -6.57 20.98
C LEU A 54 -18.15 -6.44 20.23
N SER A 55 -18.14 -6.33 18.91
CA SER A 55 -19.33 -6.26 18.06
C SER A 55 -19.52 -7.55 17.28
N SER A 56 -20.75 -7.77 16.78
CA SER A 56 -21.04 -8.79 15.77
C SER A 56 -20.81 -8.29 14.35
N ASP A 57 -20.32 -7.08 14.19
CA ASP A 57 -20.13 -6.44 12.89
C ASP A 57 -19.00 -7.11 12.10
N ILE A 58 -19.17 -7.12 10.80
CA ILE A 58 -18.14 -7.62 9.89
C ILE A 58 -17.13 -6.50 9.66
N LEU A 59 -15.86 -6.81 9.90
CA LEU A 59 -14.74 -5.97 9.52
C LEU A 59 -14.43 -6.22 8.05
N SER A 60 -14.46 -5.19 7.21
CA SER A 60 -14.08 -5.29 5.80
C SER A 60 -13.01 -4.28 5.43
N LEU A 61 -12.12 -4.70 4.54
CA LEU A 61 -11.07 -3.85 3.98
C LEU A 61 -11.54 -3.36 2.60
N GLY A 62 -11.57 -2.03 2.43
CA GLY A 62 -11.84 -1.40 1.14
C GLY A 62 -10.57 -1.14 0.34
N GLN A 63 -10.73 -0.37 -0.73
CA GLN A 63 -9.62 0.08 -1.58
C GLN A 63 -9.73 1.58 -1.82
N ASN A 64 -8.61 2.28 -1.93
CA ASN A 64 -8.61 3.69 -2.24
C ASN A 64 -9.20 3.96 -3.62
N SER A 65 -9.95 5.05 -3.72
CA SER A 65 -10.55 5.55 -4.95
C SER A 65 -9.48 6.12 -5.91
N LEU A 66 -9.84 6.27 -7.19
CA LEU A 66 -8.98 6.94 -8.17
C LEU A 66 -8.69 8.39 -7.76
N GLN A 67 -9.65 9.07 -7.12
CA GLN A 67 -9.46 10.42 -6.61
C GLN A 67 -8.39 10.48 -5.53
N GLU A 68 -8.45 9.61 -4.51
CA GLU A 68 -7.45 9.56 -3.42
C GLU A 68 -6.05 9.24 -3.93
N ILE A 69 -5.95 8.33 -4.92
CA ILE A 69 -4.68 8.04 -5.60
C ILE A 69 -4.18 9.30 -6.31
N GLY A 70 -5.06 9.98 -7.03
CA GLY A 70 -4.75 11.21 -7.75
C GLY A 70 -4.22 12.30 -6.84
N GLU A 71 -4.88 12.58 -5.72
CA GLU A 71 -4.47 13.59 -4.74
C GLU A 71 -3.03 13.36 -4.25
N ILE A 72 -2.67 12.09 -3.97
CA ILE A 72 -1.30 11.76 -3.54
C ILE A 72 -0.30 11.93 -4.68
N VAL A 73 -0.60 11.45 -5.89
CA VAL A 73 0.32 11.52 -7.03
C VAL A 73 0.53 12.97 -7.48
N HIS A 74 -0.52 13.81 -7.47
CA HIS A 74 -0.40 15.24 -7.73
C HIS A 74 0.50 15.94 -6.70
N LYS A 75 0.30 15.65 -5.41
CA LYS A 75 1.16 16.19 -4.34
C LYS A 75 2.63 15.80 -4.52
N LEU A 76 2.91 14.56 -4.95
CA LEU A 76 4.27 14.13 -5.26
C LEU A 76 4.86 14.91 -6.44
N SER A 77 4.08 15.12 -7.50
CA SER A 77 4.48 15.96 -8.64
C SER A 77 4.81 17.39 -8.20
N GLU A 78 3.97 18.01 -7.38
CA GLU A 78 4.21 19.36 -6.82
C GLU A 78 5.47 19.45 -5.95
N GLN A 79 5.87 18.35 -5.31
CA GLN A 79 7.12 18.21 -4.56
C GLN A 79 8.34 18.00 -5.45
N GLY A 80 8.16 18.00 -6.78
CA GLY A 80 9.22 17.87 -7.77
C GLY A 80 9.70 16.44 -8.00
N TYR A 81 8.89 15.43 -7.66
CA TYR A 81 9.17 14.08 -8.11
C TYR A 81 8.82 13.93 -9.60
N GLU A 82 9.66 13.20 -10.33
CA GLU A 82 9.57 13.02 -11.77
C GLU A 82 8.97 11.66 -12.17
N ALA A 83 8.92 10.73 -11.21
CA ALA A 83 8.28 9.42 -11.34
C ALA A 83 7.87 8.89 -9.96
N CYS A 84 6.96 7.93 -9.92
CA CYS A 84 6.54 7.25 -8.70
C CYS A 84 6.53 5.73 -8.89
N VAL A 85 7.13 5.00 -7.96
CA VAL A 85 7.04 3.53 -7.85
C VAL A 85 6.04 3.21 -6.74
N ALA A 86 4.89 2.65 -7.10
CA ALA A 86 3.82 2.26 -6.19
C ALA A 86 3.88 0.76 -5.88
N ILE A 87 4.16 0.41 -4.64
CA ILE A 87 4.23 -0.98 -4.15
C ILE A 87 3.01 -1.22 -3.28
N HIS A 88 2.07 -2.03 -3.76
CA HIS A 88 0.79 -2.24 -3.10
C HIS A 88 0.63 -3.64 -2.51
N ILE A 89 -0.32 -3.77 -1.58
CA ILE A 89 -0.79 -5.05 -1.04
C ILE A 89 -1.10 -6.05 -2.16
N SER A 90 -0.89 -7.33 -1.90
CA SER A 90 -1.16 -8.40 -2.87
C SER A 90 -2.49 -8.21 -3.60
N SER A 91 -2.45 -8.31 -4.94
CA SER A 91 -3.65 -8.31 -5.80
C SER A 91 -4.59 -9.49 -5.52
N GLY A 92 -4.09 -10.54 -4.83
CA GLY A 92 -4.91 -11.64 -4.35
C GLY A 92 -5.77 -11.31 -3.12
N ILE A 93 -5.54 -10.13 -2.48
CA ILE A 93 -6.23 -9.70 -1.26
C ILE A 93 -7.04 -8.43 -1.51
N SER A 94 -6.57 -7.52 -2.37
CA SER A 94 -7.18 -6.21 -2.60
C SER A 94 -7.20 -5.81 -4.07
N GLY A 95 -8.25 -5.09 -4.49
CA GLY A 95 -8.35 -4.49 -5.81
C GLY A 95 -7.54 -3.21 -6.01
N LEU A 96 -6.82 -2.72 -4.98
CA LEU A 96 -6.05 -1.47 -5.04
C LEU A 96 -5.10 -1.40 -6.24
N GLY A 97 -4.43 -2.52 -6.56
CA GLY A 97 -3.52 -2.59 -7.71
C GLY A 97 -4.22 -2.28 -9.03
N GLY A 98 -5.47 -2.73 -9.21
CA GLY A 98 -6.29 -2.38 -10.38
C GLY A 98 -6.56 -0.88 -10.49
N ASN A 99 -6.90 -0.22 -9.37
CA ASN A 99 -7.12 1.23 -9.34
C ASN A 99 -5.82 2.00 -9.62
N LEU A 100 -4.67 1.57 -9.08
CA LEU A 100 -3.37 2.18 -9.37
C LEU A 100 -3.01 2.07 -10.85
N VAL A 101 -3.20 0.89 -11.47
CA VAL A 101 -2.97 0.69 -12.91
C VAL A 101 -3.94 1.54 -13.73
N THR A 102 -5.21 1.60 -13.35
CA THR A 102 -6.19 2.44 -14.02
C THR A 102 -5.76 3.90 -13.99
N TYR A 103 -5.42 4.42 -12.79
CA TYR A 103 -4.97 5.80 -12.64
C TYR A 103 -3.68 6.10 -13.42
N SER A 104 -2.72 5.18 -13.44
CA SER A 104 -1.45 5.35 -14.17
C SER A 104 -1.63 5.56 -15.68
N ASN A 105 -2.75 5.10 -16.25
CA ASN A 105 -3.08 5.25 -17.67
C ASN A 105 -4.00 6.47 -17.95
N MET A 106 -4.42 7.20 -16.93
CA MET A 106 -5.24 8.39 -17.10
C MET A 106 -4.38 9.59 -17.54
N ARG A 107 -4.97 10.49 -18.33
CA ARG A 107 -4.30 11.72 -18.77
C ARG A 107 -3.98 12.67 -17.62
N GLU A 108 -4.75 12.58 -16.56
CA GLU A 108 -4.64 13.38 -15.34
C GLU A 108 -3.47 12.95 -14.45
N CYS A 109 -2.84 11.81 -14.72
CA CYS A 109 -1.67 11.35 -13.97
C CYS A 109 -0.45 12.23 -14.31
N PRO A 110 0.02 13.10 -13.39
CA PRO A 110 0.98 14.16 -13.72
C PRO A 110 2.42 13.66 -13.91
N ILE A 111 2.73 12.48 -13.36
CA ILE A 111 4.05 11.84 -13.46
C ILE A 111 3.88 10.35 -13.74
N PRO A 112 4.82 9.70 -14.42
CA PRO A 112 4.78 8.25 -14.62
C PRO A 112 4.63 7.48 -13.30
N LEU A 113 3.60 6.64 -13.23
CA LEU A 113 3.31 5.79 -12.07
C LEU A 113 3.60 4.33 -12.42
N TYR A 114 4.62 3.77 -11.82
CA TYR A 114 5.07 2.39 -11.99
C TYR A 114 4.49 1.52 -10.89
N VAL A 115 3.54 0.67 -11.24
CA VAL A 115 2.79 -0.15 -10.27
C VAL A 115 3.45 -1.50 -10.08
N PHE A 116 3.69 -1.89 -8.84
CA PHE A 116 4.30 -3.16 -8.46
C PHE A 116 3.43 -3.91 -7.45
N ASP A 117 2.92 -5.07 -7.87
CA ASP A 117 2.22 -5.99 -6.98
C ASP A 117 3.23 -6.69 -6.06
N SER A 118 3.15 -6.40 -4.77
CA SER A 118 4.04 -7.01 -3.78
C SER A 118 3.83 -8.52 -3.64
N ARG A 119 2.63 -9.02 -3.97
CA ARG A 119 2.14 -10.38 -3.65
C ARG A 119 2.31 -10.71 -2.17
N ALA A 120 2.24 -9.70 -1.33
CA ALA A 120 2.48 -9.80 0.10
C ALA A 120 1.63 -8.77 0.85
N THR A 121 1.74 -8.76 2.16
CA THR A 121 1.26 -7.75 3.08
C THR A 121 2.21 -7.69 4.28
N GLY A 122 2.05 -6.73 5.16
CA GLY A 122 2.83 -6.60 6.39
C GLY A 122 4.32 -6.47 6.13
N ILE A 123 5.11 -7.20 6.94
CA ILE A 123 6.58 -7.10 6.93
C ILE A 123 7.22 -7.47 5.59
N SER A 124 6.63 -8.40 4.84
CA SER A 124 7.16 -8.78 3.53
C SER A 124 6.99 -7.67 2.50
N GLN A 125 5.84 -6.97 2.50
CA GLN A 125 5.63 -5.78 1.67
C GLN A 125 6.55 -4.63 2.13
N LYS A 126 6.68 -4.41 3.45
CA LYS A 126 7.60 -3.41 4.02
C LYS A 126 9.02 -3.57 3.48
N HIS A 127 9.57 -4.78 3.48
CA HIS A 127 10.92 -5.01 2.98
C HIS A 127 11.08 -4.64 1.49
N GLN A 128 10.05 -4.84 0.67
CA GLN A 128 10.05 -4.40 -0.73
C GLN A 128 10.05 -2.87 -0.83
N VAL A 129 9.28 -2.18 0.02
CA VAL A 129 9.27 -0.71 0.09
C VAL A 129 10.63 -0.18 0.51
N LEU A 130 11.26 -0.76 1.55
CA LEU A 130 12.60 -0.37 2.00
C LEU A 130 13.65 -0.55 0.89
N LEU A 131 13.58 -1.66 0.15
CA LEU A 131 14.47 -1.91 -0.99
C LEU A 131 14.26 -0.86 -2.10
N ALA A 132 13.01 -0.54 -2.44
CA ALA A 132 12.70 0.48 -3.45
C ALA A 132 13.25 1.86 -3.05
N CYS A 133 13.09 2.26 -1.79
CA CYS A 133 13.65 3.50 -1.27
C CYS A 133 15.18 3.55 -1.39
N ALA A 134 15.85 2.46 -1.03
CA ALA A 134 17.31 2.35 -1.14
C ALA A 134 17.78 2.45 -2.60
N LEU A 135 17.09 1.77 -3.51
CA LEU A 135 17.42 1.80 -4.95
C LEU A 135 17.15 3.17 -5.57
N ALA A 136 16.02 3.82 -5.24
CA ALA A 136 15.70 5.17 -5.69
C ALA A 136 16.75 6.18 -5.21
N LYS A 137 17.16 6.09 -3.94
CA LYS A 137 18.25 6.91 -3.37
C LYS A 137 19.59 6.66 -4.05
N ALA A 138 19.86 5.42 -4.48
CA ALA A 138 21.07 5.06 -5.21
C ALA A 138 21.04 5.47 -6.70
N GLY A 139 19.94 6.08 -7.18
CA GLY A 139 19.83 6.60 -8.54
C GLY A 139 19.43 5.59 -9.61
N PHE A 140 18.89 4.42 -9.23
CA PHE A 140 18.35 3.46 -10.18
C PHE A 140 17.11 4.00 -10.89
N SER A 141 16.89 3.61 -12.15
CA SER A 141 15.67 3.92 -12.89
C SER A 141 14.45 3.19 -12.29
N PRO A 142 13.20 3.67 -12.53
CA PRO A 142 12.00 2.97 -12.09
C PRO A 142 11.95 1.51 -12.61
N GLU A 143 12.32 1.30 -13.87
CA GLU A 143 12.35 -0.03 -14.50
C GLU A 143 13.35 -0.98 -13.82
N ASP A 144 14.53 -0.46 -13.48
CA ASP A 144 15.54 -1.24 -12.73
C ASP A 144 15.04 -1.56 -11.31
N ILE A 145 14.38 -0.60 -10.65
CA ILE A 145 13.77 -0.82 -9.35
C ILE A 145 12.74 -1.96 -9.43
N LEU A 146 11.81 -1.91 -10.39
CA LEU A 146 10.82 -2.96 -10.58
C LEU A 146 11.46 -4.33 -10.85
N SER A 147 12.49 -4.37 -11.69
CA SER A 147 13.23 -5.59 -12.01
C SER A 147 13.87 -6.21 -10.76
N LYS A 148 14.53 -5.39 -9.94
CA LYS A 148 15.16 -5.83 -8.69
C LYS A 148 14.12 -6.26 -7.65
N LEU A 149 13.02 -5.55 -7.54
CA LEU A 149 11.89 -5.94 -6.69
C LEU A 149 11.30 -7.29 -7.12
N ALA A 150 11.17 -7.54 -8.42
CA ALA A 150 10.67 -8.80 -8.94
C ALA A 150 11.58 -10.00 -8.58
N VAL A 151 12.90 -9.80 -8.60
CA VAL A 151 13.87 -10.81 -8.13
C VAL A 151 13.74 -11.00 -6.63
N PHE A 152 13.74 -9.92 -5.86
CA PHE A 152 13.64 -9.96 -4.40
C PHE A 152 12.34 -10.64 -3.94
N ARG A 153 11.19 -10.31 -4.58
CA ARG A 153 9.91 -10.94 -4.30
C ARG A 153 9.93 -12.48 -4.45
N LYS A 154 10.68 -13.00 -5.44
CA LYS A 154 10.82 -14.46 -5.63
C LYS A 154 11.57 -15.14 -4.48
N SER A 155 12.43 -14.44 -3.75
CA SER A 155 13.16 -14.97 -2.59
C SER A 155 12.36 -14.85 -1.29
N GLN A 156 11.21 -14.15 -1.29
CA GLN A 156 10.37 -14.00 -0.10
C GLN A 156 9.33 -15.13 -0.03
N GLN A 157 9.07 -15.57 1.19
CA GLN A 157 7.93 -16.44 1.53
C GLN A 157 7.14 -15.79 2.67
N THR A 158 5.83 -15.69 2.50
CA THR A 158 4.94 -15.14 3.53
C THR A 158 4.06 -16.24 4.06
N TYR A 159 4.08 -16.45 5.37
CA TYR A 159 3.23 -17.39 6.07
C TYR A 159 2.16 -16.64 6.84
N LEU A 160 0.90 -16.94 6.58
CA LEU A 160 -0.26 -16.38 7.27
C LEU A 160 -0.86 -17.46 8.18
N PHE A 161 -1.00 -17.14 9.45
CA PHE A 161 -1.68 -18.02 10.42
C PHE A 161 -3.06 -17.43 10.70
N VAL A 162 -4.11 -18.17 10.37
CA VAL A 162 -5.50 -17.77 10.58
C VAL A 162 -6.01 -18.43 11.85
N ASN A 163 -6.31 -17.63 12.86
CA ASN A 163 -6.85 -18.13 14.13
C ASN A 163 -8.36 -18.40 14.09
N ASP A 164 -9.11 -17.68 13.24
CA ASP A 164 -10.56 -17.80 13.10
C ASP A 164 -10.96 -18.04 11.64
N VAL A 165 -11.18 -19.29 11.32
CA VAL A 165 -11.63 -19.73 9.98
C VAL A 165 -13.08 -19.32 9.70
N HIS A 166 -13.93 -19.15 10.74
CA HIS A 166 -15.33 -18.76 10.55
C HIS A 166 -15.47 -17.33 10.03
N THR A 167 -14.63 -16.41 10.51
CA THR A 167 -14.58 -15.05 9.99
C THR A 167 -14.13 -15.05 8.52
N LEU A 168 -13.12 -15.83 8.18
CA LEU A 168 -12.63 -15.93 6.80
C LEU A 168 -13.71 -16.44 5.82
N LEU A 169 -14.52 -17.43 6.24
CA LEU A 169 -15.63 -17.96 5.43
C LEU A 169 -16.78 -16.98 5.20
N LYS A 170 -16.92 -15.95 6.06
CA LYS A 170 -17.97 -14.93 5.92
C LYS A 170 -17.58 -13.79 4.99
N THR A 171 -16.29 -13.55 4.83
CA THR A 171 -15.76 -12.41 4.05
C THR A 171 -15.29 -12.79 2.65
N GLY A 172 -15.20 -14.06 2.33
CA GLY A 172 -14.78 -14.59 1.01
C GLY A 172 -13.29 -14.87 0.97
#